data_c483a98d033d08bdb0376a4fa330eaae
#
_entry.id   c483a98d033d08bdb0376a4fa330eaae
#
_cell.length_a   1.000
_cell.length_b   1.000
_cell.length_c   1.000
_cell.angle_alpha   90.00
_cell.angle_beta   90.00
_cell.angle_gamma   90.00
#
_symmetry.space_group_name_H-M   'P 1'
#
loop_
_entity.id
_entity.type
_entity.pdbx_description
1 polymer ?
#
loop_
_entity_poly.entity_id
_entity_poly.type
_entity_poly.pdbx_seq_one_letter_code
_entity_poly.pdbx_strand_id
1 'polypeptide(L)'
;MYSKDRAISYWTMGQRFLRMANVTSEQLVVTGNPWVVSSDEEISPDKYNEETKWADHSIGIPILFNFYHGIELMLKGTILYCDNEYKPRTHKFTILIQKLKEHLNEDSPF
;
A
#
# COMPACT_ATOMS: atom_id res chain seq x y z
N MET A 1 -10.72 -1.57 -29.81
CA MET A 1 -9.50 -0.81 -29.54
C MET A 1 -8.82 -1.31 -28.31
N TYR A 2 -7.47 -1.45 -28.39
CA TYR A 2 -6.69 -1.92 -27.31
C TYR A 2 -6.45 -0.81 -26.36
N SER A 3 -6.91 -0.91 -25.15
CA SER A 3 -6.82 0.15 -24.18
C SER A 3 -5.84 -0.18 -23.07
N LYS A 4 -5.00 0.78 -22.71
CA LYS A 4 -4.16 0.71 -21.51
C LYS A 4 -4.82 1.34 -20.31
N ASP A 5 -6.07 1.73 -20.41
CA ASP A 5 -6.79 2.44 -19.35
C ASP A 5 -6.87 1.62 -18.05
N ARG A 6 -7.07 0.30 -18.17
CA ARG A 6 -7.09 -0.56 -17.00
C ARG A 6 -5.77 -0.57 -16.26
N ALA A 7 -4.65 -0.67 -17.02
CA ALA A 7 -3.31 -0.63 -16.42
C ALA A 7 -3.09 0.70 -15.70
N ILE A 8 -3.44 1.80 -16.35
CA ILE A 8 -3.30 3.15 -15.77
C ILE A 8 -4.16 3.29 -14.51
N SER A 9 -5.38 2.75 -14.53
CA SER A 9 -6.26 2.78 -13.35
C SER A 9 -5.64 2.03 -12.16
N TYR A 10 -5.06 0.86 -12.40
CA TYR A 10 -4.38 0.11 -11.35
C TYR A 10 -3.16 0.86 -10.82
N TRP A 11 -2.35 1.45 -11.69
CA TRP A 11 -1.20 2.26 -11.29
C TRP A 11 -1.62 3.47 -10.47
N THR A 12 -2.64 4.19 -10.92
CA THR A 12 -3.12 5.38 -10.22
C THR A 12 -3.61 5.02 -8.82
N MET A 13 -4.41 3.95 -8.72
CA MET A 13 -4.91 3.50 -7.42
C MET A 13 -3.77 3.02 -6.53
N GLY A 14 -2.82 2.26 -7.10
CA GLY A 14 -1.65 1.80 -6.37
C GLY A 14 -0.83 2.95 -5.80
N GLN A 15 -0.60 3.99 -6.61
CA GLN A 15 0.11 5.18 -6.15
C GLN A 15 -0.61 5.89 -5.01
N ARG A 16 -1.95 5.92 -5.04
CA ARG A 16 -2.74 6.54 -3.96
C ARG A 16 -2.59 5.78 -2.65
N PHE A 17 -2.60 4.44 -2.70
CA PHE A 17 -2.37 3.62 -1.51
C PHE A 17 -0.95 3.81 -0.97
N LEU A 18 0.06 3.85 -1.85
CA LEU A 18 1.44 4.08 -1.44
C LEU A 18 1.63 5.48 -0.85
N ARG A 19 0.98 6.49 -1.42
CA ARG A 19 1.02 7.84 -0.87
C ARG A 19 0.40 7.88 0.51
N MET A 20 -0.73 7.19 0.71
CA MET A 20 -1.38 7.12 2.01
C MET A 20 -0.47 6.48 3.05
N ALA A 21 0.20 5.37 2.68
CA ALA A 21 1.16 4.72 3.56
C ALA A 21 2.31 5.68 3.91
N ASN A 22 2.81 6.43 2.94
CA ASN A 22 3.90 7.36 3.15
C ASN A 22 3.50 8.52 4.08
N VAL A 23 2.36 9.15 3.81
CA VAL A 23 1.86 10.27 4.62
C VAL A 23 1.61 9.83 6.05
N THR A 24 1.01 8.65 6.24
CA THR A 24 0.70 8.13 7.56
C THR A 24 1.99 7.77 8.32
N SER A 25 2.97 7.21 7.61
CA SER A 25 4.29 6.92 8.20
C SER A 25 5.00 8.20 8.64
N GLU A 26 4.90 9.26 7.85
CA GLU A 26 5.46 10.57 8.21
C GLU A 26 4.82 11.10 9.49
N GLN A 27 3.50 10.94 9.65
CA GLN A 27 2.82 11.35 10.86
C GLN A 27 3.32 10.58 12.09
N LEU A 28 3.57 9.28 11.92
CA LEU A 28 4.12 8.46 13.00
C LEU A 28 5.50 8.98 13.42
N VAL A 29 6.35 9.31 12.47
CA VAL A 29 7.69 9.84 12.74
C VAL A 29 7.62 11.23 13.37
N VAL A 30 6.82 12.13 12.81
CA VAL A 30 6.68 13.52 13.28
C VAL A 30 6.14 13.56 14.70
N THR A 31 5.16 12.71 15.02
CA THR A 31 4.57 12.68 16.35
C THR A 31 5.40 11.89 17.38
N GLY A 32 6.49 11.25 16.92
CA GLY A 32 7.38 10.50 17.80
C GLY A 32 6.84 9.17 18.27
N ASN A 33 5.86 8.61 17.57
CA ASN A 33 5.24 7.32 17.89
C ASN A 33 4.75 7.28 19.35
N PRO A 34 3.85 8.19 19.77
CA PRO A 34 3.42 8.28 21.17
C PRO A 34 2.43 7.18 21.53
N TRP A 35 2.94 6.06 22.04
CA TRP A 35 2.11 4.92 22.42
C TRP A 35 1.89 4.82 23.93
N VAL A 36 2.54 5.68 24.72
CA VAL A 36 2.35 5.79 26.15
C VAL A 36 1.92 7.22 26.49
N VAL A 37 0.87 7.35 27.29
CA VAL A 37 0.40 8.63 27.75
C VAL A 37 0.75 8.75 29.24
N SER A 38 1.57 9.75 29.60
CA SER A 38 1.95 10.03 30.97
C SER A 38 1.03 11.09 31.55
N SER A 39 0.39 10.79 32.68
CA SER A 39 -0.48 11.73 33.35
C SER A 39 -0.59 11.38 34.84
N ASP A 40 -0.72 12.41 35.69
CA ASP A 40 -0.95 12.23 37.10
C ASP A 40 -2.41 11.89 37.41
N GLU A 41 -3.28 12.04 36.42
CA GLU A 41 -4.70 11.74 36.53
C GLU A 41 -5.07 10.51 35.76
N GLU A 42 -6.20 9.91 36.10
CA GLU A 42 -6.74 8.79 35.34
C GLU A 42 -7.12 9.26 33.96
N ILE A 43 -6.64 8.51 32.94
CA ILE A 43 -6.86 8.84 31.53
C ILE A 43 -8.03 8.02 31.00
N SER A 44 -9.03 8.70 30.40
CA SER A 44 -10.14 8.02 29.75
C SER A 44 -9.70 7.29 28.49
N PRO A 45 -10.39 6.21 28.07
CA PRO A 45 -10.09 5.55 26.82
C PRO A 45 -10.11 6.51 25.61
N ASP A 46 -11.04 7.45 25.58
CA ASP A 46 -11.14 8.43 24.49
C ASP A 46 -9.92 9.33 24.42
N LYS A 47 -9.44 9.81 25.58
CA LYS A 47 -8.25 10.64 25.63
C LYS A 47 -7.02 9.84 25.21
N TYR A 48 -6.89 8.61 25.70
CA TYR A 48 -5.78 7.74 25.30
C TYR A 48 -5.77 7.52 23.81
N ASN A 49 -6.91 7.18 23.21
CA ASN A 49 -7.04 6.95 21.77
C ASN A 49 -6.69 8.20 20.97
N GLU A 50 -7.12 9.38 21.42
CA GLU A 50 -6.82 10.63 20.73
C GLU A 50 -5.33 10.94 20.76
N GLU A 51 -4.67 10.76 21.91
CA GLU A 51 -3.26 11.09 22.06
C GLU A 51 -2.32 10.07 21.40
N THR A 52 -2.79 8.84 21.15
CA THR A 52 -2.01 7.79 20.51
C THR A 52 -2.48 7.45 19.10
N LYS A 53 -3.32 8.28 18.52
CA LYS A 53 -3.93 7.97 17.21
C LYS A 53 -2.91 7.80 16.08
N TRP A 54 -1.73 8.40 16.19
CA TRP A 54 -0.66 8.26 15.19
C TRP A 54 0.44 7.30 15.63
N ALA A 55 0.24 6.58 16.74
CA ALA A 55 1.22 5.61 17.19
C ALA A 55 1.16 4.33 16.37
N ASP A 56 2.23 3.54 16.41
CA ASP A 56 2.35 2.31 15.62
C ASP A 56 1.23 1.30 15.91
N HIS A 57 0.78 1.18 17.17
CA HIS A 57 -0.31 0.26 17.51
C HIS A 57 -1.66 0.70 16.94
N SER A 58 -1.81 1.98 16.61
CA SER A 58 -3.05 2.51 16.04
C SER A 58 -3.04 2.49 14.51
N ILE A 59 -1.89 2.80 13.89
CA ILE A 59 -1.81 2.97 12.43
C ILE A 59 -0.85 2.01 11.75
N GLY A 60 -0.12 1.18 12.50
CA GLY A 60 0.85 0.27 11.91
C GLY A 60 0.24 -0.71 10.90
N ILE A 61 -0.86 -1.36 11.27
CA ILE A 61 -1.55 -2.30 10.38
C ILE A 61 -2.16 -1.59 9.17
N PRO A 62 -2.87 -0.45 9.32
CA PRO A 62 -3.30 0.33 8.16
C PRO A 62 -2.16 0.75 7.23
N ILE A 63 -1.01 1.15 7.77
CA ILE A 63 0.15 1.52 6.95
C ILE A 63 0.61 0.31 6.13
N LEU A 64 0.77 -0.85 6.77
CA LEU A 64 1.21 -2.07 6.10
C LEU A 64 0.19 -2.51 5.05
N PHE A 65 -1.10 -2.45 5.36
CA PHE A 65 -2.14 -2.79 4.41
C PHE A 65 -2.06 -1.91 3.16
N ASN A 66 -1.97 -0.60 3.35
CA ASN A 66 -1.89 0.35 2.24
C ASN A 66 -0.63 0.14 1.41
N PHE A 67 0.50 -0.13 2.07
CA PHE A 67 1.76 -0.38 1.40
C PHE A 67 1.69 -1.64 0.52
N TYR A 68 1.28 -2.77 1.10
CA TYR A 68 1.20 -4.02 0.35
C TYR A 68 0.14 -3.98 -0.74
N HIS A 69 -1.01 -3.39 -0.44
CA HIS A 69 -2.07 -3.28 -1.43
C HIS A 69 -1.66 -2.36 -2.59
N GLY A 70 -0.95 -1.28 -2.28
CA GLY A 70 -0.40 -0.39 -3.30
C GLY A 70 0.57 -1.11 -4.23
N ILE A 71 1.50 -1.88 -3.67
CA ILE A 71 2.44 -2.68 -4.46
C ILE A 71 1.69 -3.70 -5.32
N GLU A 72 0.71 -4.39 -4.75
CA GLU A 72 -0.10 -5.35 -5.49
C GLU A 72 -0.75 -4.72 -6.72
N LEU A 73 -1.35 -3.54 -6.54
CA LEU A 73 -2.00 -2.82 -7.64
C LEU A 73 -1.01 -2.36 -8.69
N MET A 74 0.18 -1.93 -8.28
CA MET A 74 1.24 -1.55 -9.22
C MET A 74 1.70 -2.75 -10.05
N LEU A 75 1.86 -3.91 -9.42
CA LEU A 75 2.24 -5.13 -10.12
C LEU A 75 1.15 -5.55 -11.11
N LYS A 76 -0.10 -5.55 -10.69
CA LYS A 76 -1.23 -5.88 -11.55
C LYS A 76 -1.32 -4.92 -12.74
N GLY A 77 -1.13 -3.64 -12.50
CA GLY A 77 -1.12 -2.63 -13.57
C GLY A 77 -0.02 -2.88 -14.57
N THR A 78 1.17 -3.24 -14.11
CA THR A 78 2.30 -3.53 -15.00
C THR A 78 2.03 -4.77 -15.83
N ILE A 79 1.48 -5.83 -15.26
CA ILE A 79 1.10 -7.03 -15.99
C ILE A 79 0.03 -6.70 -17.05
N LEU A 80 -0.98 -5.92 -16.66
CA LEU A 80 -2.02 -5.49 -17.61
C LEU A 80 -1.48 -4.65 -18.74
N TYR A 81 -0.45 -3.85 -18.48
CA TYR A 81 0.20 -3.08 -19.51
C TYR A 81 0.87 -3.99 -20.56
N CYS A 82 1.47 -5.09 -20.10
CA CYS A 82 2.10 -6.07 -20.97
C CYS A 82 1.09 -7.01 -21.61
N ASP A 83 0.02 -7.36 -20.90
CA ASP A 83 -0.98 -8.33 -21.31
C ASP A 83 -2.38 -7.80 -20.99
N ASN A 84 -3.00 -7.18 -21.97
CA ASN A 84 -4.29 -6.52 -21.81
C ASN A 84 -5.44 -7.49 -21.49
N GLU A 85 -5.25 -8.78 -21.73
CA GLU A 85 -6.26 -9.80 -21.43
C GLU A 85 -6.10 -10.44 -20.06
N TYR A 86 -5.03 -10.08 -19.34
CA TYR A 86 -4.78 -10.59 -18.01
C TYR A 86 -5.95 -10.28 -17.06
N LYS A 87 -6.33 -11.27 -16.25
CA LYS A 87 -7.39 -11.13 -15.25
C LYS A 87 -6.76 -11.13 -13.87
N PRO A 88 -6.68 -9.96 -13.20
CA PRO A 88 -5.98 -9.85 -11.90
C PRO A 88 -6.81 -10.41 -10.75
N ARG A 89 -6.75 -11.73 -10.57
CA ARG A 89 -7.55 -12.42 -9.54
C ARG A 89 -6.76 -12.80 -8.29
N THR A 90 -5.44 -12.93 -8.41
CA THR A 90 -4.62 -13.33 -7.26
C THR A 90 -4.16 -12.13 -6.45
N HIS A 91 -3.93 -12.35 -5.16
CA HIS A 91 -3.31 -11.38 -4.26
C HIS A 91 -1.92 -11.84 -3.82
N LYS A 92 -1.43 -12.96 -4.36
CA LYS A 92 -0.13 -13.52 -3.98
C LYS A 92 0.99 -12.86 -4.77
N PHE A 93 1.88 -12.17 -4.08
CA PHE A 93 3.00 -11.47 -4.70
C PHE A 93 3.92 -12.39 -5.50
N THR A 94 4.16 -13.59 -4.98
CA THR A 94 5.01 -14.56 -5.68
C THR A 94 4.47 -14.89 -7.06
N ILE A 95 3.15 -15.03 -7.19
CA ILE A 95 2.49 -15.30 -8.47
C ILE A 95 2.55 -14.08 -9.38
N LEU A 96 2.30 -12.89 -8.83
CA LEU A 96 2.34 -11.64 -9.59
C LEU A 96 3.75 -11.36 -10.12
N ILE A 97 4.75 -11.53 -9.28
CA ILE A 97 6.15 -11.32 -9.64
C ILE A 97 6.57 -12.33 -10.72
N GLN A 98 6.17 -13.58 -10.58
CA GLN A 98 6.48 -14.60 -11.57
C GLN A 98 5.83 -14.29 -12.93
N LYS A 99 4.58 -13.87 -12.93
CA LYS A 99 3.86 -13.48 -14.15
C LYS A 99 4.53 -12.29 -14.82
N LEU A 100 4.96 -11.31 -14.03
CA LEU A 100 5.66 -10.14 -14.55
C LEU A 100 7.00 -10.53 -15.15
N LYS A 101 7.75 -11.42 -14.51
CA LYS A 101 9.02 -11.90 -15.03
C LYS A 101 8.86 -12.61 -16.37
N GLU A 102 7.81 -13.39 -16.53
CA GLU A 102 7.52 -14.05 -17.80
C GLU A 102 7.36 -13.04 -18.92
N HIS A 103 6.59 -11.98 -18.69
CA HIS A 103 6.39 -10.93 -19.69
C HIS A 103 7.68 -10.15 -19.97
N LEU A 104 8.45 -9.83 -18.97
CA LEU A 104 9.71 -9.10 -19.15
C LEU A 104 10.75 -9.93 -19.90
N ASN A 105 10.80 -11.22 -19.66
CA ASN A 105 11.74 -12.10 -20.35
C ASN A 105 11.38 -12.28 -21.82
N GLU A 106 10.08 -12.25 -22.16
CA GLU A 106 9.62 -12.39 -23.53
C GLU A 106 9.85 -11.14 -24.37
N ASP A 107 9.57 -9.97 -23.77
CA ASP A 107 9.51 -8.72 -24.52
C ASP A 107 10.61 -7.73 -24.16
N SER A 108 11.39 -8.04 -23.15
CA SER A 108 12.35 -7.09 -22.63
C SER A 108 13.68 -7.15 -23.35
N PRO A 109 14.29 -6.02 -23.69
CA PRO A 109 15.64 -5.97 -24.20
C PRO A 109 16.71 -6.16 -23.14
N PHE A 110 16.30 -6.26 -21.88
CA PHE A 110 17.24 -6.40 -20.77
C PHE A 110 17.79 -7.81 -20.61
#